data_88a3bdc8921735845acc2d819cb927cd
#
_entry.id   88a3bdc8921735845acc2d819cb927cd
#
_cell.length_a   1.000
_cell.length_b   1.000
_cell.length_c   1.000
_cell.angle_alpha   90.00
_cell.angle_beta   90.00
_cell.angle_gamma   90.00
#
_symmetry.space_group_name_H-M   'P 1'
#
loop_
_entity.id
_entity.type
_entity.pdbx_description
1 polymer ?
#
loop_
_entity_poly.entity_id
_entity_poly.type
_entity_poly.pdbx_seq_one_letter_code
_entity_poly.pdbx_strand_id
1 'polypeptide(L)'
;ALLVSALGVRLLGERLKGFLPAFVAIFVLSVLCMLLSGIPAIKRTGFESVFFSVALGLLIRNTVGLPAWLSPAVRSEYYIKIGLVLLGTSVLFGEILEAGFFGILQGIVVVFSVWYFTFWLARKMKVDEEMGVMLSSAVSICGVSAAIATCGAIKGDSKKLSFVVSIVLIVAIPMMYLMPYLAKLMGLSQEVAGAWLGGTIDTTGAVVAAGKFLGETAETYSVIIKSSQNVLLGVAAFIISIYWSVRGTSNTELKPTPRVLWDRFPKFVVGFMLASLIFSTCFDMGQAKALGSLAKGLREVMFSIAFVCIGLETDF
;
A
#
# COMPACT_ATOMS: atom_id res chain seq x y z
N ALA A 1 -5.64 -17.78 6.59
CA ALA A 1 -5.45 -16.98 5.38
C ALA A 1 -6.52 -17.26 4.34
N LEU A 2 -6.65 -18.49 3.83
CA LEU A 2 -7.60 -18.84 2.77
C LEU A 2 -9.05 -18.47 3.13
N LEU A 3 -9.55 -18.83 4.31
CA LEU A 3 -10.91 -18.56 4.73
C LEU A 3 -11.22 -17.04 4.78
N VAL A 4 -10.30 -16.26 5.34
CA VAL A 4 -10.45 -14.79 5.43
C VAL A 4 -10.46 -14.18 4.03
N SER A 5 -9.53 -14.59 3.16
CA SER A 5 -9.46 -14.09 1.79
C SER A 5 -10.68 -14.52 0.95
N ALA A 6 -11.11 -15.77 1.06
CA ALA A 6 -12.29 -16.26 0.34
C ALA A 6 -13.58 -15.57 0.79
N LEU A 7 -13.74 -15.34 2.11
CA LEU A 7 -14.88 -14.59 2.64
C LEU A 7 -14.90 -13.17 2.10
N GLY A 8 -13.75 -12.48 2.11
CA GLY A 8 -13.66 -11.12 1.58
C GLY A 8 -14.00 -11.04 0.09
N VAL A 9 -13.47 -11.95 -0.74
CA VAL A 9 -13.79 -12.03 -2.18
C VAL A 9 -15.29 -12.27 -2.40
N ARG A 10 -15.92 -13.14 -1.58
CA ARG A 10 -17.36 -13.39 -1.66
C ARG A 10 -18.19 -12.16 -1.27
N LEU A 11 -17.77 -11.43 -0.24
CA LEU A 11 -18.41 -10.18 0.18
C LEU A 11 -18.31 -9.07 -0.88
N LEU A 12 -17.25 -9.09 -1.69
CA LEU A 12 -17.08 -8.22 -2.86
C LEU A 12 -17.96 -8.63 -4.05
N GLY A 13 -18.73 -9.72 -3.95
CA GLY A 13 -19.61 -10.21 -5.02
C GLY A 13 -18.90 -10.99 -6.12
N GLU A 14 -17.65 -11.40 -5.91
CA GLU A 14 -16.86 -12.07 -6.92
C GLU A 14 -16.91 -13.60 -6.83
N ARG A 15 -16.62 -14.27 -7.95
CA ARG A 15 -16.69 -15.73 -8.05
C ARG A 15 -15.44 -16.39 -7.45
N LEU A 16 -15.64 -17.31 -6.50
CA LEU A 16 -14.56 -18.04 -5.85
C LEU A 16 -13.88 -19.11 -6.73
N LYS A 17 -14.57 -19.60 -7.77
CA LYS A 17 -14.14 -20.78 -8.55
C LYS A 17 -12.75 -20.65 -9.19
N GLY A 18 -12.36 -19.45 -9.65
CA GLY A 18 -11.01 -19.19 -10.16
C GLY A 18 -10.03 -18.72 -9.10
N PHE A 19 -10.55 -18.06 -8.05
CA PHE A 19 -9.73 -17.51 -6.96
C PHE A 19 -9.07 -18.59 -6.10
N LEU A 20 -9.78 -19.64 -5.72
CA LEU A 20 -9.27 -20.65 -4.79
C LEU A 20 -7.99 -21.36 -5.27
N PRO A 21 -7.92 -21.95 -6.48
CA PRO A 21 -6.70 -22.59 -6.95
C PRO A 21 -5.55 -21.60 -7.14
N ALA A 22 -5.83 -20.41 -7.63
CA ALA A 22 -4.85 -19.34 -7.78
C ALA A 22 -4.29 -18.89 -6.42
N PHE A 23 -5.15 -18.71 -5.41
CA PHE A 23 -4.72 -18.37 -4.05
C PHE A 23 -3.80 -19.44 -3.47
N VAL A 24 -4.14 -20.73 -3.60
CA VAL A 24 -3.30 -21.83 -3.10
C VAL A 24 -1.91 -21.79 -3.72
N ALA A 25 -1.81 -21.52 -5.02
CA ALA A 25 -0.52 -21.43 -5.69
C ALA A 25 0.32 -20.25 -5.15
N ILE A 26 -0.27 -19.05 -5.02
CA ILE A 26 0.44 -17.88 -4.46
C ILE A 26 0.81 -18.13 -2.98
N PHE A 27 -0.07 -18.76 -2.22
CA PHE A 27 0.20 -19.13 -0.84
C PHE A 27 1.40 -20.08 -0.73
N VAL A 28 1.47 -21.12 -1.57
CA VAL A 28 2.62 -22.03 -1.62
C VAL A 28 3.91 -21.28 -1.97
N LEU A 29 3.88 -20.38 -2.97
CA LEU A 29 5.03 -19.55 -3.32
C LEU A 29 5.45 -18.67 -2.14
N SER A 30 4.51 -18.07 -1.42
CA SER A 30 4.83 -17.23 -0.26
C SER A 30 5.43 -18.05 0.90
N VAL A 31 4.92 -19.26 1.16
CA VAL A 31 5.48 -20.16 2.17
C VAL A 31 6.90 -20.59 1.79
N LEU A 32 7.16 -20.92 0.53
CA LEU A 32 8.51 -21.22 0.06
C LEU A 32 9.48 -20.06 0.31
N CYS A 33 9.07 -18.82 0.05
CA CYS A 33 9.88 -17.62 0.34
C CYS A 33 10.14 -17.44 1.84
N MET A 34 9.14 -17.70 2.69
CA MET A 34 9.29 -17.67 4.15
C MET A 34 10.26 -18.75 4.64
N LEU A 35 10.17 -19.96 4.10
CA LEU A 35 11.09 -21.06 4.45
C LEU A 35 12.52 -20.77 4.00
N LEU A 36 12.71 -20.21 2.79
CA LEU A 36 14.02 -19.78 2.29
C LEU A 36 14.65 -18.73 3.20
N SER A 37 13.91 -17.71 3.60
CA SER A 37 14.41 -16.67 4.51
C SER A 37 14.71 -17.20 5.92
N GLY A 38 14.10 -18.31 6.33
CA GLY A 38 14.34 -19.00 7.60
C GLY A 38 15.66 -19.78 7.65
N ILE A 39 16.31 -20.02 6.51
CA ILE A 39 17.58 -20.75 6.46
C ILE A 39 18.67 -19.94 7.19
N PRO A 40 19.41 -20.52 8.17
CA PRO A 40 20.37 -19.79 8.99
C PRO A 40 21.46 -19.04 8.20
N ALA A 41 21.89 -19.59 7.07
CA ALA A 41 22.85 -18.96 6.18
C ALA A 41 22.29 -17.67 5.54
N ILE A 42 21.05 -17.70 5.10
CA ILE A 42 20.36 -16.56 4.49
C ILE A 42 20.00 -15.51 5.56
N LYS A 43 19.51 -15.94 6.71
CA LYS A 43 19.17 -15.06 7.83
C LYS A 43 20.35 -14.18 8.28
N ARG A 44 21.57 -14.71 8.19
CA ARG A 44 22.81 -13.95 8.50
C ARG A 44 23.11 -12.84 7.51
N THR A 45 22.63 -12.92 6.28
CA THR A 45 22.82 -11.87 5.26
C THR A 45 21.87 -10.69 5.43
N GLY A 46 20.87 -10.80 6.31
CA GLY A 46 19.86 -9.77 6.54
C GLY A 46 18.77 -9.73 5.47
N PHE A 47 18.75 -10.67 4.52
CA PHE A 47 17.66 -10.78 3.56
C PHE A 47 16.42 -11.42 4.20
N GLU A 48 15.35 -10.66 4.28
CA GLU A 48 14.05 -11.11 4.80
C GLU A 48 13.17 -11.76 3.73
N SER A 49 12.06 -12.38 4.17
CA SER A 49 11.08 -13.03 3.28
C SER A 49 10.52 -12.09 2.21
N VAL A 50 10.46 -10.80 2.50
CA VAL A 50 10.02 -9.74 1.57
C VAL A 50 10.86 -9.75 0.29
N PHE A 51 12.20 -9.81 0.44
CA PHE A 51 13.11 -9.84 -0.71
C PHE A 51 12.82 -11.01 -1.63
N PHE A 52 12.76 -12.22 -1.06
CA PHE A 52 12.52 -13.44 -1.86
C PHE A 52 11.11 -13.44 -2.48
N SER A 53 10.11 -12.94 -1.77
CA SER A 53 8.74 -12.87 -2.26
C SER A 53 8.61 -11.95 -3.48
N VAL A 54 9.16 -10.75 -3.40
CA VAL A 54 9.14 -9.79 -4.53
C VAL A 54 10.01 -10.29 -5.67
N ALA A 55 11.24 -10.76 -5.39
CA ALA A 55 12.15 -11.26 -6.41
C ALA A 55 11.58 -12.46 -7.17
N LEU A 56 10.94 -13.41 -6.46
CA LEU A 56 10.30 -14.57 -7.08
C LEU A 56 9.11 -14.15 -7.96
N GLY A 57 8.28 -13.23 -7.47
CA GLY A 57 7.17 -12.68 -8.24
C GLY A 57 7.64 -11.98 -9.52
N LEU A 58 8.67 -11.12 -9.42
CA LEU A 58 9.31 -10.46 -10.56
C LEU A 58 9.89 -11.46 -11.55
N LEU A 59 10.59 -12.48 -11.05
CA LEU A 59 11.19 -13.50 -11.90
C LEU A 59 10.11 -14.24 -12.71
N ILE A 60 9.03 -14.69 -12.05
CA ILE A 60 7.93 -15.37 -12.74
C ILE A 60 7.29 -14.44 -13.78
N ARG A 61 6.97 -13.19 -13.40
CA ARG A 61 6.32 -12.24 -14.30
C ARG A 61 7.15 -11.96 -15.55
N ASN A 62 8.44 -11.73 -15.41
CA ASN A 62 9.32 -11.29 -16.50
C ASN A 62 9.96 -12.45 -17.29
N THR A 63 9.80 -13.73 -16.86
CA THR A 63 10.30 -14.91 -17.60
C THR A 63 9.17 -15.72 -18.26
N VAL A 64 8.14 -16.03 -17.47
CA VAL A 64 7.03 -16.91 -17.91
C VAL A 64 5.78 -16.10 -18.24
N GLY A 65 5.69 -14.86 -17.76
CA GLY A 65 4.49 -14.04 -17.80
C GLY A 65 3.50 -14.43 -16.69
N LEU A 66 2.41 -13.67 -16.55
CA LEU A 66 1.35 -13.99 -15.60
C LEU A 66 0.32 -14.93 -16.24
N PRO A 67 0.23 -16.20 -15.82
CA PRO A 67 -0.77 -17.13 -16.34
C PRO A 67 -2.20 -16.64 -16.03
N ALA A 68 -3.10 -16.73 -17.00
CA ALA A 68 -4.48 -16.24 -16.85
C ALA A 68 -5.23 -16.87 -15.67
N TRP A 69 -4.95 -18.14 -15.34
CA TRP A 69 -5.57 -18.83 -14.20
C TRP A 69 -5.09 -18.30 -12.84
N LEU A 70 -3.90 -17.69 -12.77
CA LEU A 70 -3.32 -17.13 -11.54
C LEU A 70 -3.82 -15.71 -11.27
N SER A 71 -4.17 -14.96 -12.31
CA SER A 71 -4.62 -13.57 -12.27
C SER A 71 -5.73 -13.28 -11.23
N PRO A 72 -6.75 -14.13 -11.01
CA PRO A 72 -7.82 -13.83 -10.05
C PRO A 72 -7.35 -13.63 -8.61
N ALA A 73 -6.21 -14.22 -8.23
CA ALA A 73 -5.66 -14.11 -6.88
C ALA A 73 -4.44 -13.18 -6.78
N VAL A 74 -3.96 -12.62 -7.89
CA VAL A 74 -2.89 -11.61 -7.88
C VAL A 74 -3.50 -10.25 -7.54
N ARG A 75 -3.53 -9.92 -6.22
CA ARG A 75 -4.21 -8.75 -5.65
C ARG A 75 -3.42 -8.22 -4.47
N SER A 76 -2.27 -7.63 -4.72
CA SER A 76 -1.36 -7.16 -3.67
C SER A 76 -2.06 -6.24 -2.67
N GLU A 77 -2.76 -5.22 -3.15
CA GLU A 77 -3.50 -4.26 -2.34
C GLU A 77 -4.55 -4.89 -1.42
N TYR A 78 -5.23 -5.95 -1.88
CA TYR A 78 -6.24 -6.65 -1.10
C TYR A 78 -5.62 -7.32 0.13
N TYR A 79 -4.54 -8.07 -0.07
CA TYR A 79 -3.85 -8.76 1.03
C TYR A 79 -3.14 -7.79 1.97
N ILE A 80 -2.56 -6.70 1.46
CA ILE A 80 -1.98 -5.63 2.27
C ILE A 80 -3.04 -5.03 3.19
N LYS A 81 -4.22 -4.69 2.68
CA LYS A 81 -5.30 -4.09 3.49
C LYS A 81 -5.76 -5.01 4.61
N ILE A 82 -5.84 -6.33 4.37
CA ILE A 82 -6.11 -7.31 5.43
C ILE A 82 -4.97 -7.33 6.46
N GLY A 83 -3.73 -7.38 6.00
CA GLY A 83 -2.55 -7.35 6.87
C GLY A 83 -2.48 -6.08 7.72
N LEU A 84 -2.84 -4.92 7.16
CA LEU A 84 -2.88 -3.64 7.88
C LEU A 84 -3.95 -3.61 8.97
N VAL A 85 -5.15 -4.13 8.71
CA VAL A 85 -6.20 -4.25 9.75
C VAL A 85 -5.71 -5.15 10.88
N LEU A 86 -5.03 -6.26 10.55
CA LEU A 86 -4.44 -7.15 11.55
C LEU A 86 -3.28 -6.50 12.31
N LEU A 87 -2.50 -5.62 11.67
CA LEU A 87 -1.45 -4.85 12.35
C LEU A 87 -2.03 -3.99 13.48
N GLY A 88 -3.23 -3.43 13.30
CA GLY A 88 -3.92 -2.65 14.33
C GLY A 88 -4.07 -3.39 15.67
N THR A 89 -4.14 -4.71 15.67
CA THR A 89 -4.22 -5.51 16.91
C THR A 89 -2.93 -5.48 17.76
N SER A 90 -1.82 -5.02 17.19
CA SER A 90 -0.50 -4.98 17.82
C SER A 90 -0.07 -3.56 18.23
N VAL A 91 -0.88 -2.54 17.92
CA VAL A 91 -0.55 -1.12 18.12
C VAL A 91 -1.52 -0.51 19.12
N LEU A 92 -1.01 0.22 20.11
CA LEU A 92 -1.85 0.92 21.09
C LEU A 92 -2.61 2.08 20.43
N PHE A 93 -3.89 2.20 20.74
CA PHE A 93 -4.74 3.22 20.13
C PHE A 93 -4.25 4.66 20.40
N GLY A 94 -3.67 4.90 21.57
CA GLY A 94 -3.04 6.19 21.89
C GLY A 94 -1.88 6.54 20.96
N GLU A 95 -1.01 5.57 20.64
CA GLU A 95 0.09 5.77 19.69
C GLU A 95 -0.40 6.11 18.29
N ILE A 96 -1.52 5.48 17.87
CA ILE A 96 -2.14 5.79 16.57
C ILE A 96 -2.64 7.22 16.53
N LEU A 97 -3.25 7.71 17.61
CA LEU A 97 -3.77 9.08 17.67
C LEU A 97 -2.63 10.10 17.62
N GLU A 98 -1.59 9.91 18.41
CA GLU A 98 -0.45 10.83 18.47
C GLU A 98 0.34 10.84 17.15
N ALA A 99 0.83 9.68 16.71
CA ALA A 99 1.59 9.57 15.46
C ALA A 99 0.73 9.93 14.24
N GLY A 100 -0.57 9.62 14.27
CA GLY A 100 -1.50 9.96 13.21
C GLY A 100 -1.73 11.45 13.04
N PHE A 101 -1.79 12.22 14.14
CA PHE A 101 -1.90 13.68 14.09
C PHE A 101 -0.68 14.30 13.40
N PHE A 102 0.53 13.93 13.82
CA PHE A 102 1.76 14.39 13.16
C PHE A 102 1.85 13.88 11.72
N GLY A 103 1.36 12.67 11.46
CA GLY A 103 1.29 12.10 10.10
C GLY A 103 0.37 12.89 9.17
N ILE A 104 -0.75 13.42 9.65
CA ILE A 104 -1.64 14.29 8.86
C ILE A 104 -0.93 15.61 8.53
N LEU A 105 -0.27 16.25 9.52
CA LEU A 105 0.48 17.48 9.30
C LEU A 105 1.61 17.29 8.28
N GLN A 106 2.42 16.24 8.47
CA GLN A 106 3.45 15.84 7.51
C GLN A 106 2.85 15.55 6.14
N GLY A 107 1.74 14.79 6.10
CA GLY A 107 1.04 14.43 4.88
C GLY A 107 0.56 15.64 4.10
N ILE A 108 -0.01 16.64 4.76
CA ILE A 108 -0.42 17.90 4.11
C ILE A 108 0.77 18.57 3.42
N VAL A 109 1.86 18.78 4.16
CA VAL A 109 3.07 19.45 3.62
C VAL A 109 3.66 18.64 2.46
N VAL A 110 3.82 17.34 2.61
CA VAL A 110 4.39 16.44 1.59
C VAL A 110 3.49 16.39 0.36
N VAL A 111 2.19 16.12 0.54
CA VAL A 111 1.25 15.99 -0.59
C VAL A 111 1.22 17.27 -1.41
N PHE A 112 1.07 18.45 -0.77
CA PHE A 112 1.03 19.71 -1.51
C PHE A 112 2.37 19.98 -2.21
N SER A 113 3.48 19.91 -1.50
CA SER A 113 4.81 20.22 -2.05
C SER A 113 5.17 19.29 -3.20
N VAL A 114 5.01 17.97 -3.01
CA VAL A 114 5.37 16.96 -4.02
C VAL A 114 4.41 17.04 -5.20
N TRP A 115 3.09 17.21 -4.96
CA TRP A 115 2.10 17.31 -6.02
C TRP A 115 2.39 18.48 -6.97
N TYR A 116 2.58 19.69 -6.42
CA TYR A 116 2.88 20.87 -7.22
C TYR A 116 4.23 20.79 -7.91
N PHE A 117 5.26 20.28 -7.22
CA PHE A 117 6.57 20.10 -7.81
C PHE A 117 6.54 19.11 -8.98
N THR A 118 5.90 17.95 -8.79
CA THR A 118 5.76 16.93 -9.84
C THR A 118 4.96 17.46 -11.02
N PHE A 119 3.87 18.16 -10.77
CA PHE A 119 3.05 18.76 -11.83
C PHE A 119 3.82 19.83 -12.62
N TRP A 120 4.57 20.70 -11.93
CA TRP A 120 5.44 21.67 -12.56
C TRP A 120 6.51 21.00 -13.42
N LEU A 121 7.17 19.96 -12.90
CA LEU A 121 8.19 19.22 -13.60
C LEU A 121 7.62 18.50 -14.85
N ALA A 122 6.47 17.85 -14.71
CA ALA A 122 5.77 17.19 -15.81
C ALA A 122 5.44 18.18 -16.94
N ARG A 123 4.94 19.37 -16.61
CA ARG A 123 4.71 20.44 -17.59
C ARG A 123 5.99 20.92 -18.26
N LYS A 124 7.09 21.07 -17.50
CA LYS A 124 8.39 21.45 -18.04
C LYS A 124 8.94 20.40 -19.01
N MET A 125 8.68 19.12 -18.71
CA MET A 125 9.05 17.99 -19.57
C MET A 125 8.06 17.78 -20.73
N LYS A 126 7.04 18.63 -20.88
CA LYS A 126 6.00 18.52 -21.91
C LYS A 126 5.21 17.20 -21.85
N VAL A 127 5.05 16.63 -20.64
CA VAL A 127 4.17 15.50 -20.41
C VAL A 127 2.73 15.93 -20.58
N ASP A 128 1.90 15.07 -21.15
CA ASP A 128 0.46 15.32 -21.30
C ASP A 128 -0.19 15.71 -19.96
N GLU A 129 -1.13 16.67 -19.97
CA GLU A 129 -1.69 17.25 -18.75
C GLU A 129 -2.44 16.22 -17.90
N GLU A 130 -3.23 15.33 -18.50
CA GLU A 130 -3.93 14.26 -17.78
C GLU A 130 -2.93 13.30 -17.09
N MET A 131 -1.90 12.89 -17.83
CA MET A 131 -0.85 12.03 -17.31
C MET A 131 -0.05 12.74 -16.21
N GLY A 132 0.23 14.03 -16.38
CA GLY A 132 0.91 14.86 -15.38
C GLY A 132 0.13 14.96 -14.07
N VAL A 133 -1.18 15.15 -14.11
CA VAL A 133 -2.05 15.20 -12.91
C VAL A 133 -2.15 13.84 -12.24
N MET A 134 -2.32 12.75 -13.01
CA MET A 134 -2.34 11.39 -12.48
C MET A 134 -1.02 11.02 -11.80
N LEU A 135 0.11 11.34 -12.45
CA LEU A 135 1.45 11.09 -11.92
C LEU A 135 1.70 11.90 -10.64
N SER A 136 1.32 13.19 -10.63
CA SER A 136 1.47 14.05 -9.44
C SER A 136 0.70 13.51 -8.24
N SER A 137 -0.53 13.06 -8.46
CA SER A 137 -1.34 12.45 -7.41
C SER A 137 -0.77 11.10 -6.95
N ALA A 138 -0.25 10.30 -7.89
CA ALA A 138 0.37 9.03 -7.59
C ALA A 138 1.58 9.19 -6.66
N VAL A 139 2.54 10.01 -7.08
CA VAL A 139 3.83 10.21 -6.37
C VAL A 139 3.63 10.91 -5.02
N SER A 140 2.61 11.78 -4.89
CA SER A 140 2.42 12.54 -3.66
C SER A 140 1.59 11.86 -2.58
N ILE A 141 0.75 10.86 -2.92
CA ILE A 141 -0.19 10.29 -1.95
C ILE A 141 0.05 8.79 -1.73
N CYS A 142 -0.46 7.92 -2.62
CA CYS A 142 -0.43 6.48 -2.41
C CYS A 142 -0.20 5.64 -3.68
N GLY A 143 0.45 6.22 -4.66
CA GLY A 143 0.81 5.52 -5.88
C GLY A 143 -0.41 5.14 -6.73
N VAL A 144 -0.59 3.86 -6.92
CA VAL A 144 -1.61 3.28 -7.81
C VAL A 144 -3.03 3.75 -7.48
N SER A 145 -3.41 3.71 -6.20
CA SER A 145 -4.78 4.10 -5.78
C SER A 145 -5.05 5.59 -6.07
N ALA A 146 -4.04 6.45 -5.92
CA ALA A 146 -4.18 7.88 -6.22
C ALA A 146 -4.26 8.13 -7.73
N ALA A 147 -3.48 7.41 -8.54
CA ALA A 147 -3.57 7.47 -9.99
C ALA A 147 -4.98 7.10 -10.48
N ILE A 148 -5.53 5.97 -9.99
CA ILE A 148 -6.87 5.48 -10.33
C ILE A 148 -7.95 6.49 -9.91
N ALA A 149 -7.86 7.00 -8.67
CA ALA A 149 -8.82 7.97 -8.15
C ALA A 149 -8.80 9.27 -8.96
N THR A 150 -7.61 9.74 -9.33
CA THR A 150 -7.42 10.93 -10.15
C THR A 150 -7.93 10.72 -11.58
N CYS A 151 -7.58 9.59 -12.20
CA CYS A 151 -8.09 9.23 -13.54
C CYS A 151 -9.62 9.24 -13.57
N GLY A 152 -10.27 8.63 -12.56
CA GLY A 152 -11.72 8.67 -12.41
C GLY A 152 -12.27 10.07 -12.17
N ALA A 153 -11.53 10.94 -11.47
CA ALA A 153 -11.94 12.33 -11.18
C ALA A 153 -11.92 13.22 -12.44
N ILE A 154 -10.93 13.02 -13.30
CA ILE A 154 -10.75 13.81 -14.54
C ILE A 154 -11.36 13.12 -15.77
N LYS A 155 -11.94 11.90 -15.64
CA LYS A 155 -12.34 11.03 -16.75
C LYS A 155 -11.19 10.79 -17.75
N GLY A 156 -9.99 10.55 -17.21
CA GLY A 156 -8.78 10.40 -17.99
C GLY A 156 -8.70 9.09 -18.76
N ASP A 157 -7.76 9.02 -19.69
CA ASP A 157 -7.51 7.83 -20.53
C ASP A 157 -6.91 6.68 -19.71
N SER A 158 -7.54 5.50 -19.81
CA SER A 158 -7.10 4.27 -19.14
C SER A 158 -5.72 3.78 -19.61
N LYS A 159 -5.29 4.09 -20.85
CA LYS A 159 -3.95 3.75 -21.32
C LYS A 159 -2.89 4.59 -20.63
N LYS A 160 -3.15 5.90 -20.47
CA LYS A 160 -2.28 6.81 -19.71
C LYS A 160 -2.20 6.38 -18.25
N LEU A 161 -3.33 5.98 -17.65
CA LEU A 161 -3.37 5.43 -16.29
C LEU A 161 -2.48 4.20 -16.16
N SER A 162 -2.58 3.25 -17.08
CA SER A 162 -1.77 2.03 -17.06
C SER A 162 -0.27 2.35 -17.09
N PHE A 163 0.14 3.31 -17.92
CA PHE A 163 1.52 3.78 -17.98
C PHE A 163 2.00 4.41 -16.65
N VAL A 164 1.18 5.29 -16.06
CA VAL A 164 1.50 5.90 -14.75
C VAL A 164 1.63 4.84 -13.67
N VAL A 165 0.72 3.86 -13.62
CA VAL A 165 0.77 2.75 -12.65
C VAL A 165 2.06 1.94 -12.82
N SER A 166 2.46 1.64 -14.05
CA SER A 166 3.69 0.91 -14.32
C SER A 166 4.94 1.65 -13.83
N ILE A 167 5.04 2.96 -14.09
CA ILE A 167 6.17 3.78 -13.60
C ILE A 167 6.22 3.77 -12.06
N VAL A 168 5.07 3.95 -11.40
CA VAL A 168 4.99 3.96 -9.93
C VAL A 168 5.47 2.63 -9.35
N LEU A 169 5.05 1.50 -9.91
CA LEU A 169 5.48 0.18 -9.43
C LEU A 169 6.98 -0.07 -9.67
N ILE A 170 7.49 0.32 -10.84
CA ILE A 170 8.92 0.20 -11.17
C ILE A 170 9.79 1.01 -10.20
N VAL A 171 9.35 2.21 -9.80
CA VAL A 171 10.10 3.06 -8.86
C VAL A 171 9.93 2.60 -7.41
N ALA A 172 8.74 2.13 -7.03
CA ALA A 172 8.46 1.70 -5.66
C ALA A 172 9.34 0.53 -5.21
N ILE A 173 9.70 -0.39 -6.12
CA ILE A 173 10.54 -1.56 -5.78
C ILE A 173 11.97 -1.15 -5.36
N PRO A 174 12.73 -0.37 -6.14
CA PRO A 174 14.02 0.14 -5.69
C PRO A 174 13.93 0.96 -4.40
N MET A 175 12.92 1.82 -4.25
CA MET A 175 12.72 2.63 -3.05
C MET A 175 12.52 1.77 -1.80
N MET A 176 11.79 0.68 -1.91
CA MET A 176 11.51 -0.27 -0.83
C MET A 176 12.79 -0.83 -0.18
N TYR A 177 13.88 -0.97 -0.96
CA TYR A 177 15.17 -1.49 -0.48
C TYR A 177 16.17 -0.38 -0.19
N LEU A 178 16.24 0.63 -1.06
CA LEU A 178 17.22 1.71 -0.96
C LEU A 178 16.98 2.59 0.25
N MET A 179 15.72 2.97 0.51
CA MET A 179 15.42 3.90 1.59
C MET A 179 15.69 3.34 2.99
N PRO A 180 15.32 2.09 3.35
CA PRO A 180 15.72 1.51 4.63
C PRO A 180 17.24 1.42 4.78
N TYR A 181 17.96 1.12 3.70
CA TYR A 181 19.43 1.12 3.71
C TYR A 181 19.99 2.52 4.02
N LEU A 182 19.48 3.55 3.37
CA LEU A 182 19.85 4.94 3.65
C LEU A 182 19.50 5.35 5.09
N ALA A 183 18.35 4.96 5.60
CA ALA A 183 17.95 5.22 6.99
C ALA A 183 18.95 4.63 8.00
N LYS A 184 19.41 3.39 7.76
CA LYS A 184 20.47 2.75 8.56
C LYS A 184 21.80 3.50 8.45
N LEU A 185 22.18 3.91 7.24
CA LEU A 185 23.43 4.64 6.99
C LEU A 185 23.43 6.01 7.71
N MET A 186 22.27 6.66 7.75
CA MET A 186 22.08 7.95 8.43
C MET A 186 21.95 7.81 9.96
N GLY A 187 21.87 6.59 10.50
CA GLY A 187 21.71 6.33 11.94
C GLY A 187 20.38 6.81 12.49
N LEU A 188 19.31 6.82 11.70
CA LEU A 188 17.99 7.26 12.14
C LEU A 188 17.39 6.28 13.15
N SER A 189 16.67 6.80 14.17
CA SER A 189 15.86 5.95 15.04
C SER A 189 14.73 5.28 14.25
N GLN A 190 14.18 4.17 14.76
CA GLN A 190 13.12 3.43 14.05
C GLN A 190 11.87 4.28 13.82
N GLU A 191 11.52 5.15 14.77
CA GLU A 191 10.37 6.06 14.68
C GLU A 191 10.56 7.08 13.56
N VAL A 192 11.72 7.76 13.55
CA VAL A 192 12.06 8.76 12.52
C VAL A 192 12.18 8.13 11.14
N ALA A 193 12.86 6.99 11.06
CA ALA A 193 12.99 6.23 9.82
C ALA A 193 11.61 5.77 9.32
N GLY A 194 10.77 5.24 10.20
CA GLY A 194 9.41 4.84 9.87
C GLY A 194 8.58 6.03 9.34
N ALA A 195 8.63 7.17 10.00
CA ALA A 195 7.93 8.37 9.56
C ALA A 195 8.44 8.87 8.20
N TRP A 196 9.75 8.82 7.95
CA TRP A 196 10.33 9.17 6.66
C TRP A 196 9.90 8.20 5.55
N LEU A 197 9.99 6.89 5.79
CA LEU A 197 9.56 5.87 4.83
C LEU A 197 8.07 6.01 4.49
N GLY A 198 7.21 6.19 5.51
CA GLY A 198 5.77 6.33 5.34
C GLY A 198 5.36 7.55 4.54
N GLY A 199 6.06 8.68 4.73
CA GLY A 199 5.80 9.93 4.03
C GLY A 199 6.39 10.01 2.62
N THR A 200 7.36 9.15 2.28
CA THR A 200 8.15 9.28 1.04
C THR A 200 7.87 8.18 0.03
N ILE A 201 7.75 6.92 0.47
CA ILE A 201 7.51 5.80 -0.45
C ILE A 201 6.07 5.84 -0.95
N ASP A 202 5.86 5.73 -2.26
CA ASP A 202 4.57 5.96 -2.89
C ASP A 202 3.52 4.91 -2.51
N THR A 203 3.84 3.62 -2.60
CA THR A 203 2.85 2.55 -2.41
C THR A 203 2.84 2.03 -0.98
N THR A 204 1.64 1.77 -0.45
CA THR A 204 1.46 1.24 0.91
C THR A 204 2.19 -0.10 1.10
N GLY A 205 2.21 -0.96 0.07
CA GLY A 205 2.92 -2.22 0.13
C GLY A 205 4.43 -2.08 0.29
N ALA A 206 5.03 -1.19 -0.49
CA ALA A 206 6.47 -0.91 -0.39
C ALA A 206 6.82 -0.24 0.95
N VAL A 207 5.93 0.60 1.51
CA VAL A 207 6.09 1.19 2.85
C VAL A 207 6.16 0.12 3.93
N VAL A 208 5.20 -0.82 3.92
CA VAL A 208 5.17 -1.94 4.89
C VAL A 208 6.44 -2.76 4.80
N ALA A 209 6.85 -3.11 3.57
CA ALA A 209 8.07 -3.87 3.33
C ALA A 209 9.31 -3.13 3.83
N ALA A 210 9.44 -1.85 3.47
CA ALA A 210 10.56 -1.01 3.88
C ALA A 210 10.64 -0.84 5.41
N GLY A 211 9.50 -0.59 6.07
CA GLY A 211 9.42 -0.49 7.53
C GLY A 211 9.87 -1.79 8.21
N LYS A 212 9.44 -2.93 7.70
CA LYS A 212 9.79 -4.24 8.22
C LYS A 212 11.30 -4.51 8.20
N PHE A 213 12.03 -4.05 7.18
CA PHE A 213 13.51 -4.17 7.11
C PHE A 213 14.23 -3.43 8.25
N LEU A 214 13.59 -2.44 8.88
CA LEU A 214 14.16 -1.67 9.98
C LEU A 214 13.74 -2.20 11.35
N GLY A 215 12.58 -2.85 11.44
CA GLY A 215 12.04 -3.43 12.65
C GLY A 215 10.56 -3.12 12.88
N GLU A 216 9.96 -3.72 13.91
CA GLU A 216 8.52 -3.61 14.20
C GLU A 216 8.07 -2.16 14.49
N THR A 217 8.89 -1.37 15.20
CA THR A 217 8.59 0.04 15.46
C THR A 217 8.57 0.85 14.18
N ALA A 218 9.57 0.67 13.30
CA ALA A 218 9.63 1.36 12.02
C ALA A 218 8.46 0.95 11.10
N GLU A 219 8.09 -0.34 11.08
CA GLU A 219 6.91 -0.83 10.36
C GLU A 219 5.64 -0.10 10.84
N THR A 220 5.43 -0.05 12.17
CA THR A 220 4.26 0.58 12.78
C THR A 220 4.16 2.06 12.42
N TYR A 221 5.23 2.83 12.67
CA TYR A 221 5.24 4.26 12.35
C TYR A 221 5.08 4.53 10.86
N SER A 222 5.73 3.76 10.00
CA SER A 222 5.60 3.93 8.54
C SER A 222 4.17 3.70 8.07
N VAL A 223 3.47 2.72 8.63
CA VAL A 223 2.07 2.44 8.32
C VAL A 223 1.14 3.52 8.84
N ILE A 224 1.34 4.02 10.07
CA ILE A 224 0.51 5.11 10.63
C ILE A 224 0.65 6.36 9.78
N ILE A 225 1.88 6.78 9.48
CA ILE A 225 2.14 7.97 8.66
C ILE A 225 1.56 7.81 7.24
N LYS A 226 1.79 6.65 6.60
CA LYS A 226 1.21 6.38 5.28
C LYS A 226 -0.31 6.35 5.29
N SER A 227 -0.92 5.78 6.32
CA SER A 227 -2.38 5.75 6.48
C SER A 227 -2.94 7.15 6.64
N SER A 228 -2.28 8.01 7.42
CA SER A 228 -2.63 9.42 7.60
C SER A 228 -2.55 10.19 6.27
N GLN A 229 -1.49 9.95 5.47
CA GLN A 229 -1.35 10.51 4.13
C GLN A 229 -2.46 10.02 3.19
N ASN A 230 -2.82 8.75 3.26
CA ASN A 230 -3.87 8.15 2.42
C ASN A 230 -5.27 8.75 2.68
N VAL A 231 -5.54 9.24 3.89
CA VAL A 231 -6.80 9.96 4.22
C VAL A 231 -6.98 11.20 3.33
N LEU A 232 -5.87 11.84 2.95
CA LEU A 232 -5.90 13.02 2.08
C LEU A 232 -6.31 12.70 0.63
N LEU A 233 -6.29 11.42 0.22
CA LEU A 233 -6.69 10.99 -1.12
C LEU A 233 -8.10 11.46 -1.50
N GLY A 234 -9.06 11.30 -0.59
CA GLY A 234 -10.44 11.74 -0.81
C GLY A 234 -10.53 13.23 -1.06
N VAL A 235 -9.83 14.01 -0.25
CA VAL A 235 -9.79 15.48 -0.35
C VAL A 235 -9.11 15.91 -1.65
N ALA A 236 -7.95 15.35 -1.97
CA ALA A 236 -7.22 15.66 -3.19
C ALA A 236 -8.04 15.36 -4.46
N ALA A 237 -8.62 14.15 -4.53
CA ALA A 237 -9.46 13.75 -5.65
C ALA A 237 -10.72 14.63 -5.80
N PHE A 238 -11.30 15.10 -4.69
CA PHE A 238 -12.41 16.04 -4.70
C PHE A 238 -12.00 17.41 -5.25
N ILE A 239 -10.88 17.97 -4.79
CA ILE A 239 -10.35 19.26 -5.27
C ILE A 239 -10.02 19.16 -6.76
N ILE A 240 -9.37 18.08 -7.21
CA ILE A 240 -9.03 17.85 -8.62
C ILE A 240 -10.30 17.76 -9.47
N SER A 241 -11.34 17.08 -8.98
CA SER A 241 -12.62 16.95 -9.68
C SER A 241 -13.29 18.31 -9.90
N ILE A 242 -13.31 19.18 -8.88
CA ILE A 242 -13.83 20.55 -8.99
C ILE A 242 -13.03 21.34 -10.01
N TYR A 243 -11.71 21.36 -9.85
CA TYR A 243 -10.82 22.11 -10.75
C TYR A 243 -11.01 21.72 -12.21
N TRP A 244 -11.10 20.42 -12.50
CA TRP A 244 -11.28 19.90 -13.86
C TRP A 244 -12.67 20.22 -14.43
N SER A 245 -13.70 20.17 -13.59
CA SER A 245 -15.07 20.51 -13.96
C SER A 245 -15.22 22.00 -14.34
N VAL A 246 -14.57 22.90 -13.57
CA VAL A 246 -14.62 24.37 -13.83
C VAL A 246 -13.87 24.74 -15.12
N ARG A 247 -12.81 24.00 -15.49
CA ARG A 247 -12.07 24.24 -16.74
C ARG A 247 -12.82 23.81 -18.01
N GLY A 248 -13.99 23.18 -17.88
CA GLY A 248 -14.81 22.76 -19.02
C GLY A 248 -14.19 21.64 -19.87
N THR A 249 -13.13 21.01 -19.40
CA THR A 249 -12.39 19.95 -20.11
C THR A 249 -13.10 18.59 -20.02
N SER A 250 -14.11 18.46 -19.17
CA SER A 250 -14.92 17.25 -19.08
C SER A 250 -16.42 17.58 -19.12
N ASN A 251 -17.17 16.87 -19.98
CA ASN A 251 -18.65 16.83 -19.98
C ASN A 251 -19.17 16.16 -18.71
N THR A 252 -18.77 16.63 -17.53
CA THR A 252 -19.04 15.95 -16.28
C THR A 252 -20.06 16.70 -15.46
N GLU A 253 -21.29 16.21 -15.43
CA GLU A 253 -22.30 16.52 -14.40
C GLU A 253 -22.01 15.85 -13.05
N LEU A 254 -20.76 15.51 -12.74
CA LEU A 254 -20.40 15.03 -11.41
C LEU A 254 -20.39 16.19 -10.44
N LYS A 255 -21.57 16.49 -9.88
CA LYS A 255 -21.69 17.38 -8.72
C LYS A 255 -20.82 16.79 -7.61
N PRO A 256 -19.82 17.52 -7.12
CA PRO A 256 -18.99 17.06 -6.00
C PRO A 256 -19.88 16.91 -4.76
N THR A 257 -20.18 15.67 -4.39
CA THR A 257 -20.99 15.36 -3.21
C THR A 257 -20.12 14.80 -2.08
N PRO A 258 -20.46 15.03 -0.81
CA PRO A 258 -19.75 14.42 0.34
C PRO A 258 -19.63 12.90 0.25
N ARG A 259 -20.54 12.25 -0.47
CA ARG A 259 -20.49 10.80 -0.74
C ARG A 259 -19.24 10.39 -1.49
N VAL A 260 -18.73 11.21 -2.41
CA VAL A 260 -17.48 10.97 -3.15
C VAL A 260 -16.28 10.91 -2.21
N LEU A 261 -16.27 11.75 -1.16
CA LEU A 261 -15.22 11.71 -0.13
C LEU A 261 -15.24 10.37 0.63
N TRP A 262 -16.41 9.90 1.03
CA TRP A 262 -16.56 8.62 1.72
C TRP A 262 -16.20 7.43 0.82
N ASP A 263 -16.64 7.44 -0.44
CA ASP A 263 -16.36 6.35 -1.38
C ASP A 263 -14.86 6.19 -1.65
N ARG A 264 -14.11 7.29 -1.62
CA ARG A 264 -12.66 7.32 -1.83
C ARG A 264 -11.83 7.21 -0.54
N PHE A 265 -12.47 7.34 0.62
CA PHE A 265 -11.79 7.17 1.91
C PHE A 265 -11.25 5.74 2.03
N PRO A 266 -9.98 5.56 2.46
CA PRO A 266 -9.37 4.24 2.60
C PRO A 266 -9.96 3.48 3.80
N LYS A 267 -11.00 2.70 3.57
CA LYS A 267 -11.80 2.02 4.63
C LYS A 267 -10.99 1.09 5.51
N PHE A 268 -9.84 0.58 5.02
CA PHE A 268 -8.93 -0.23 5.84
C PHE A 268 -8.37 0.56 7.04
N VAL A 269 -8.24 1.89 6.95
CA VAL A 269 -7.81 2.75 8.06
C VAL A 269 -8.81 2.67 9.21
N VAL A 270 -10.12 2.70 8.91
CA VAL A 270 -11.16 2.50 9.93
C VAL A 270 -11.02 1.13 10.57
N GLY A 271 -10.81 0.08 9.76
CA GLY A 271 -10.58 -1.28 10.26
C GLY A 271 -9.33 -1.37 11.16
N PHE A 272 -8.23 -0.73 10.78
CA PHE A 272 -7.00 -0.64 11.55
C PHE A 272 -7.23 0.05 12.91
N MET A 273 -7.90 1.21 12.90
CA MET A 273 -8.21 1.96 14.12
C MET A 273 -9.15 1.19 15.05
N LEU A 274 -10.21 0.57 14.49
CA LEU A 274 -11.15 -0.25 15.26
C LEU A 274 -10.46 -1.49 15.86
N ALA A 275 -9.60 -2.16 15.11
CA ALA A 275 -8.83 -3.29 15.62
C ALA A 275 -7.95 -2.86 16.80
N SER A 276 -7.24 -1.75 16.67
CA SER A 276 -6.41 -1.19 17.75
C SER A 276 -7.26 -0.79 18.96
N LEU A 277 -8.37 -0.09 18.76
CA LEU A 277 -9.26 0.32 19.83
C LEU A 277 -9.80 -0.89 20.61
N ILE A 278 -10.32 -1.90 19.92
CA ILE A 278 -10.86 -3.13 20.51
C ILE A 278 -9.77 -3.84 21.32
N PHE A 279 -8.56 -4.01 20.76
CA PHE A 279 -7.47 -4.68 21.44
C PHE A 279 -6.93 -3.88 22.62
N SER A 280 -6.97 -2.54 22.58
CA SER A 280 -6.54 -1.67 23.66
C SER A 280 -7.54 -1.56 24.81
N THR A 281 -8.86 -1.81 24.56
CA THR A 281 -9.91 -1.54 25.55
C THR A 281 -10.69 -2.76 26.01
N CYS A 282 -10.86 -3.78 25.15
CA CYS A 282 -11.78 -4.90 25.41
C CYS A 282 -11.09 -6.18 25.89
N PHE A 283 -9.75 -6.28 25.78
CA PHE A 283 -9.02 -7.50 26.15
C PHE A 283 -8.05 -7.25 27.30
N ASP A 284 -8.04 -8.20 28.25
CA ASP A 284 -7.01 -8.24 29.28
C ASP A 284 -5.63 -8.58 28.68
N MET A 285 -4.55 -8.18 29.34
CA MET A 285 -3.17 -8.35 28.86
C MET A 285 -2.83 -9.78 28.42
N GLY A 286 -3.38 -10.80 29.09
CA GLY A 286 -3.17 -12.21 28.73
C GLY A 286 -3.89 -12.62 27.45
N GLN A 287 -5.14 -12.23 27.31
CA GLN A 287 -5.99 -12.50 26.12
C GLN A 287 -5.48 -11.72 24.90
N ALA A 288 -5.14 -10.45 25.08
CA ALA A 288 -4.56 -9.59 24.05
C ALA A 288 -3.26 -10.19 23.49
N LYS A 289 -2.39 -10.74 24.36
CA LYS A 289 -1.14 -11.39 23.95
C LYS A 289 -1.37 -12.67 23.14
N ALA A 290 -2.32 -13.52 23.55
CA ALA A 290 -2.64 -14.77 22.85
C ALA A 290 -3.27 -14.50 21.48
N LEU A 291 -4.31 -13.67 21.42
CA LEU A 291 -4.99 -13.30 20.19
C LEU A 291 -4.09 -12.47 19.27
N GLY A 292 -3.29 -11.55 19.83
CA GLY A 292 -2.30 -10.76 19.10
C GLY A 292 -1.24 -11.61 18.41
N SER A 293 -0.79 -12.72 19.04
CA SER A 293 0.16 -13.63 18.42
C SER A 293 -0.44 -14.37 17.20
N LEU A 294 -1.70 -14.77 17.28
CA LEU A 294 -2.43 -15.36 16.14
C LEU A 294 -2.65 -14.34 15.02
N ALA A 295 -3.05 -13.11 15.38
CA ALA A 295 -3.22 -12.02 14.42
C ALA A 295 -1.89 -11.66 13.74
N LYS A 296 -0.77 -11.64 14.49
CA LYS A 296 0.58 -11.44 13.95
C LYS A 296 0.95 -12.52 12.95
N GLY A 297 0.73 -13.80 13.27
CA GLY A 297 1.00 -14.90 12.34
C GLY A 297 0.18 -14.79 11.05
N LEU A 298 -1.11 -14.45 11.15
CA LEU A 298 -1.96 -14.26 9.98
C LEU A 298 -1.52 -13.03 9.16
N ARG A 299 -1.16 -11.93 9.81
CA ARG A 299 -0.61 -10.71 9.19
C ARG A 299 0.63 -11.02 8.36
N GLU A 300 1.60 -11.75 8.92
CA GLU A 300 2.84 -12.13 8.23
C GLU A 300 2.56 -12.93 6.96
N VAL A 301 1.64 -13.87 7.02
CA VAL A 301 1.22 -14.65 5.85
C VAL A 301 0.55 -13.74 4.81
N MET A 302 -0.34 -12.84 5.22
CA MET A 302 -1.01 -11.91 4.28
C MET A 302 -0.02 -10.97 3.60
N PHE A 303 0.95 -10.44 4.33
CA PHE A 303 2.01 -9.60 3.76
C PHE A 303 2.93 -10.40 2.82
N SER A 304 3.31 -11.62 3.17
CA SER A 304 4.12 -12.46 2.29
C SER A 304 3.42 -12.76 0.97
N ILE A 305 2.12 -13.10 1.00
CA ILE A 305 1.28 -13.26 -0.20
C ILE A 305 1.26 -11.95 -1.00
N ALA A 306 1.04 -10.82 -0.34
CA ALA A 306 1.00 -9.51 -0.98
C ALA A 306 2.32 -9.17 -1.69
N PHE A 307 3.47 -9.48 -1.07
CA PHE A 307 4.78 -9.21 -1.66
C PHE A 307 5.07 -10.07 -2.89
N VAL A 308 4.62 -11.33 -2.90
CA VAL A 308 4.67 -12.16 -4.13
C VAL A 308 3.80 -11.52 -5.21
N CYS A 309 2.58 -11.06 -4.86
CA CYS A 309 1.69 -10.38 -5.81
C CYS A 309 2.30 -9.09 -6.36
N ILE A 310 2.97 -8.26 -5.54
CA ILE A 310 3.67 -7.05 -6.01
C ILE A 310 4.66 -7.39 -7.12
N GLY A 311 5.45 -8.45 -6.91
CA GLY A 311 6.38 -8.91 -7.94
C GLY A 311 5.66 -9.40 -9.21
N LEU A 312 4.54 -10.13 -9.06
CA LEU A 312 3.74 -10.63 -10.18
C LEU A 312 2.97 -9.53 -10.95
N GLU A 313 2.65 -8.42 -10.29
CA GLU A 313 1.97 -7.26 -10.90
C GLU A 313 2.95 -6.37 -11.67
N THR A 314 4.25 -6.45 -11.39
CA THR A 314 5.28 -5.58 -11.98
C THR A 314 5.91 -6.23 -13.20
N ASP A 315 5.72 -5.60 -14.36
CA ASP A 315 6.24 -5.98 -15.67
C ASP A 315 7.32 -4.98 -16.10
N PHE A 316 8.50 -5.45 -16.49
CA PHE A 316 9.62 -4.63 -16.94
C PHE A 316 9.75 -4.64 -18.47
#